data_d92cb6c24db406c2629bcca108124e8b
#
_entry.id   d92cb6c24db406c2629bcca108124e8b
#
_cell.length_a   1.000
_cell.length_b   1.000
_cell.length_c   1.000
_cell.angle_alpha   90.00
_cell.angle_beta   90.00
_cell.angle_gamma   90.00
#
_symmetry.space_group_name_H-M   'P 1'
#
loop_
_entity.id
_entity.type
_entity.pdbx_description
1 polymer ?
#
loop_
_entity_poly.entity_id
_entity_poly.type
_entity_poly.pdbx_seq_one_letter_code
_entity_poly.pdbx_strand_id
1 'polypeptide(L)'
;MALLEVRGLARAYYGVRAIAGLDLDVAAGTITGLIGPNGAGKTTAFNVISGLVPPDAGTVHFAGQDITGRRPEEITRAGLVRTFQIARGFPRLSVLENLMLYGARQPGEGLLNALLGQGRTREEELFERAVATARRLNLLRVGNNPASDLSGGQKKLLEIGRALMTDPKMIMLDEPIAGVNPTLSGQIGDHLLSLRDEGITFLIIEHHMDAIARLCDPVIVMAEGRKLTEGRFADIAADHVVQEAYMGKRAHVP
;
A
#
# COMPACT_ATOMS: atom_id res chain seq x y z
N MET A 1 -1.90 -5.04 -19.21
CA MET A 1 -2.58 -3.72 -19.11
C MET A 1 -2.24 -3.11 -17.79
N ALA A 2 -2.01 -1.81 -17.74
CA ALA A 2 -1.78 -1.11 -16.47
C ALA A 2 -3.07 -1.12 -15.65
N LEU A 3 -2.96 -1.44 -14.35
CA LEU A 3 -4.05 -1.36 -13.38
C LEU A 3 -4.15 0.04 -12.78
N LEU A 4 -2.99 0.68 -12.55
CA LEU A 4 -2.87 2.08 -12.14
C LEU A 4 -2.07 2.83 -13.19
N GLU A 5 -2.59 3.98 -13.62
CA GLU A 5 -1.94 4.89 -14.56
C GLU A 5 -1.92 6.29 -13.97
N VAL A 6 -0.75 6.88 -13.88
CA VAL A 6 -0.54 8.25 -13.41
C VAL A 6 0.13 9.04 -14.52
N ARG A 7 -0.42 10.21 -14.86
CA ARG A 7 0.07 11.05 -15.96
C ARG A 7 0.19 12.50 -15.53
N GLY A 8 1.39 13.06 -15.70
CA GLY A 8 1.69 14.47 -15.45
C GLY A 8 1.38 14.93 -14.03
N LEU A 9 1.34 14.01 -13.04
CA LEU A 9 0.92 14.33 -11.68
C LEU A 9 1.82 15.39 -11.06
N ALA A 10 1.20 16.45 -10.52
CA ALA A 10 1.94 17.53 -9.87
C ALA A 10 1.31 17.87 -8.51
N ARG A 11 2.16 18.19 -7.54
CA ARG A 11 1.76 18.71 -6.24
C ARG A 11 2.84 19.57 -5.63
N ALA A 12 2.45 20.77 -5.16
CA ALA A 12 3.34 21.70 -4.45
C ALA A 12 2.81 21.99 -3.04
N TYR A 13 3.73 22.30 -2.13
CA TYR A 13 3.43 22.77 -0.78
C TYR A 13 4.25 24.05 -0.53
N TYR A 14 3.57 25.16 -0.22
CA TYR A 14 4.23 26.43 0.10
C TYR A 14 5.30 26.85 -0.94
N GLY A 15 5.02 26.62 -2.22
CA GLY A 15 5.93 26.95 -3.32
C GLY A 15 6.98 25.88 -3.65
N VAL A 16 7.11 24.81 -2.82
CA VAL A 16 8.03 23.70 -3.08
C VAL A 16 7.28 22.62 -3.86
N ARG A 17 7.76 22.29 -5.06
CA ARG A 17 7.18 21.21 -5.88
C ARG A 17 7.61 19.85 -5.34
N ALA A 18 6.74 19.19 -4.59
CA ALA A 18 6.97 17.84 -4.08
C ALA A 18 6.79 16.77 -5.16
N ILE A 19 5.90 17.01 -6.12
CA ILE A 19 5.74 16.22 -7.35
C ILE A 19 5.74 17.21 -8.51
N ALA A 20 6.51 16.92 -9.57
CA ALA A 20 6.80 17.85 -10.66
C ALA A 20 6.54 17.25 -12.05
N GLY A 21 5.40 16.60 -12.23
CA GLY A 21 5.03 15.91 -13.47
C GLY A 21 5.45 14.43 -13.42
N LEU A 22 4.90 13.68 -12.46
CA LEU A 22 5.14 12.25 -12.32
C LEU A 22 4.28 11.45 -13.27
N ASP A 23 4.93 10.58 -14.07
CA ASP A 23 4.29 9.54 -14.87
C ASP A 23 4.71 8.18 -14.35
N LEU A 24 3.77 7.31 -14.03
CA LEU A 24 4.04 5.93 -13.66
C LEU A 24 2.87 5.01 -14.03
N ASP A 25 3.20 3.75 -14.26
CA ASP A 25 2.24 2.68 -14.51
C ASP A 25 2.50 1.51 -13.56
N VAL A 26 1.43 0.87 -13.07
CA VAL A 26 1.52 -0.38 -12.32
C VAL A 26 0.70 -1.44 -13.05
N ALA A 27 1.35 -2.49 -13.49
CA ALA A 27 0.69 -3.62 -14.14
C ALA A 27 -0.11 -4.46 -13.14
N ALA A 28 -1.22 -5.04 -13.57
CA ALA A 28 -1.98 -5.96 -12.74
C ALA A 28 -1.16 -7.21 -12.38
N GLY A 29 -1.28 -7.69 -11.14
CA GLY A 29 -0.60 -8.89 -10.66
C GLY A 29 0.90 -8.74 -10.46
N THR A 30 1.41 -7.51 -10.29
CA THR A 30 2.83 -7.24 -10.00
C THR A 30 3.02 -6.69 -8.59
N ILE A 31 4.24 -6.80 -8.08
CA ILE A 31 4.73 -6.02 -6.95
C ILE A 31 5.69 -4.98 -7.52
N THR A 32 5.22 -3.75 -7.67
CA THR A 32 6.03 -2.63 -8.16
C THR A 32 6.66 -1.89 -6.99
N GLY A 33 7.99 -1.72 -7.03
CA GLY A 33 8.72 -0.93 -6.04
C GLY A 33 8.78 0.55 -6.43
N LEU A 34 8.55 1.46 -5.50
CA LEU A 34 8.76 2.90 -5.67
C LEU A 34 9.87 3.34 -4.74
N ILE A 35 11.06 3.56 -5.28
CA ILE A 35 12.26 3.91 -4.53
C ILE A 35 12.77 5.31 -4.89
N GLY A 36 13.73 5.81 -4.14
CA GLY A 36 14.37 7.10 -4.37
C GLY A 36 14.84 7.71 -3.06
N PRO A 37 15.68 8.75 -3.11
CA PRO A 37 16.20 9.44 -1.93
C PRO A 37 15.10 10.06 -1.07
N ASN A 38 15.45 10.48 0.14
CA ASN A 38 14.55 11.25 0.98
C ASN A 38 14.20 12.59 0.30
N GLY A 39 12.93 12.97 0.35
CA GLY A 39 12.45 14.15 -0.35
C GLY A 39 12.16 13.96 -1.85
N ALA A 40 12.34 12.77 -2.43
CA ALA A 40 12.02 12.50 -3.83
C ALA A 40 10.53 12.63 -4.19
N GLY A 41 9.62 12.72 -3.21
CA GLY A 41 8.18 12.88 -3.43
C GLY A 41 7.36 11.59 -3.31
N LYS A 42 7.96 10.45 -2.95
CA LYS A 42 7.29 9.14 -2.87
C LYS A 42 6.02 9.15 -2.01
N THR A 43 6.13 9.59 -0.76
CA THR A 43 4.98 9.68 0.17
C THR A 43 3.94 10.68 -0.31
N THR A 44 4.35 11.77 -0.96
CA THR A 44 3.42 12.72 -1.58
C THR A 44 2.67 12.06 -2.75
N ALA A 45 3.36 11.27 -3.60
CA ALA A 45 2.72 10.50 -4.66
C ALA A 45 1.66 9.54 -4.08
N PHE A 46 2.01 8.80 -3.03
CA PHE A 46 1.04 7.94 -2.33
C PHE A 46 -0.14 8.71 -1.77
N ASN A 47 0.09 9.89 -1.17
CA ASN A 47 -0.97 10.74 -0.62
C ASN A 47 -1.93 11.20 -1.72
N VAL A 48 -1.41 11.59 -2.89
CA VAL A 48 -2.23 12.07 -4.00
C VAL A 48 -2.99 10.91 -4.66
N ILE A 49 -2.34 9.80 -4.96
CA ILE A 49 -2.95 8.63 -5.59
C ILE A 49 -4.07 8.04 -4.69
N SER A 50 -3.89 8.04 -3.37
CA SER A 50 -4.89 7.56 -2.42
C SER A 50 -5.97 8.58 -2.03
N GLY A 51 -5.96 9.79 -2.64
CA GLY A 51 -6.99 10.82 -2.41
C GLY A 51 -6.86 11.57 -1.09
N LEU A 52 -5.78 11.38 -0.30
CA LEU A 52 -5.55 12.11 0.94
C LEU A 52 -5.20 13.58 0.69
N VAL A 53 -4.65 13.87 -0.49
CA VAL A 53 -4.29 15.20 -0.92
C VAL A 53 -4.69 15.34 -2.38
N PRO A 54 -5.41 16.41 -2.79
CA PRO A 54 -5.74 16.63 -4.19
C PRO A 54 -4.48 16.96 -5.00
N PRO A 55 -4.39 16.55 -6.28
CA PRO A 55 -3.34 17.00 -7.18
C PRO A 55 -3.53 18.47 -7.57
N ASP A 56 -2.44 19.16 -7.92
CA ASP A 56 -2.50 20.49 -8.54
C ASP A 56 -2.66 20.37 -10.06
N ALA A 57 -2.15 19.28 -10.66
CA ALA A 57 -2.30 18.95 -12.08
C ALA A 57 -2.07 17.45 -12.30
N GLY A 58 -2.41 16.98 -13.51
CA GLY A 58 -2.26 15.59 -13.92
C GLY A 58 -3.49 14.74 -13.60
N THR A 59 -3.42 13.45 -13.95
CA THR A 59 -4.53 12.50 -13.80
C THR A 59 -4.08 11.19 -13.20
N VAL A 60 -5.00 10.52 -12.50
CA VAL A 60 -4.82 9.19 -11.95
C VAL A 60 -5.99 8.31 -12.40
N HIS A 61 -5.68 7.23 -13.13
CA HIS A 61 -6.66 6.24 -13.55
C HIS A 61 -6.38 4.91 -12.84
N PHE A 62 -7.43 4.27 -12.33
CA PHE A 62 -7.35 2.97 -11.68
C PHE A 62 -8.41 2.03 -12.25
N ALA A 63 -7.98 0.86 -12.72
CA ALA A 63 -8.86 -0.13 -13.39
C ALA A 63 -9.71 0.51 -14.51
N GLY A 64 -9.11 1.43 -15.28
CA GLY A 64 -9.77 2.15 -16.38
C GLY A 64 -10.70 3.29 -15.94
N GLN A 65 -10.82 3.58 -14.66
CA GLN A 65 -11.66 4.68 -14.14
C GLN A 65 -10.79 5.85 -13.69
N ASP A 66 -11.21 7.06 -14.01
CA ASP A 66 -10.59 8.28 -13.47
C ASP A 66 -10.93 8.42 -11.97
N ILE A 67 -9.88 8.39 -11.14
CA ILE A 67 -9.96 8.58 -9.68
C ILE A 67 -9.29 9.87 -9.23
N THR A 68 -8.93 10.76 -10.15
CA THR A 68 -8.23 12.03 -9.88
C THR A 68 -8.99 12.88 -8.87
N GLY A 69 -8.35 13.17 -7.74
CA GLY A 69 -8.94 14.01 -6.69
C GLY A 69 -10.20 13.45 -6.01
N ARG A 70 -10.54 12.18 -6.24
CA ARG A 70 -11.64 11.52 -5.52
C ARG A 70 -11.26 11.34 -4.05
N ARG A 71 -12.28 11.20 -3.21
CA ARG A 71 -12.10 10.95 -1.77
C ARG A 71 -11.56 9.54 -1.51
N PRO A 72 -10.78 9.35 -0.43
CA PRO A 72 -10.18 8.05 -0.08
C PRO A 72 -11.19 6.90 -0.03
N GLU A 73 -12.42 7.15 0.45
CA GLU A 73 -13.46 6.14 0.55
C GLU A 73 -13.92 5.66 -0.84
N GLU A 74 -13.99 6.57 -1.82
CA GLU A 74 -14.39 6.25 -3.20
C GLU A 74 -13.28 5.45 -3.89
N ILE A 75 -12.03 5.80 -3.65
CA ILE A 75 -10.84 5.10 -4.17
C ILE A 75 -10.76 3.70 -3.58
N THR A 76 -10.98 3.56 -2.26
CA THR A 76 -11.04 2.25 -1.60
C THR A 76 -12.15 1.38 -2.16
N ARG A 77 -13.34 1.93 -2.41
CA ARG A 77 -14.46 1.20 -3.04
C ARG A 77 -14.16 0.78 -4.47
N ALA A 78 -13.31 1.50 -5.19
CA ALA A 78 -12.84 1.08 -6.51
C ALA A 78 -11.85 -0.10 -6.45
N GLY A 79 -11.32 -0.41 -5.25
CA GLY A 79 -10.40 -1.52 -4.99
C GLY A 79 -8.94 -1.14 -4.85
N LEU A 80 -8.61 0.17 -4.75
CA LEU A 80 -7.27 0.64 -4.44
C LEU A 80 -7.20 1.00 -2.95
N VAL A 81 -6.41 0.25 -2.19
CA VAL A 81 -6.31 0.38 -0.74
C VAL A 81 -4.91 0.80 -0.35
N ARG A 82 -4.79 1.72 0.59
CA ARG A 82 -3.51 2.10 1.17
C ARG A 82 -3.45 1.71 2.64
N THR A 83 -2.36 1.07 3.05
CA THR A 83 -2.04 0.90 4.46
C THR A 83 -1.34 2.16 4.98
N PHE A 84 -1.56 2.51 6.24
CA PHE A 84 -0.93 3.66 6.86
C PHE A 84 0.25 3.23 7.70
N GLN A 85 1.33 4.01 7.67
CA GLN A 85 2.56 3.78 8.43
C GLN A 85 2.33 3.74 9.97
N ILE A 86 1.25 4.36 10.44
CA ILE A 86 0.79 4.27 11.82
C ILE A 86 -0.53 3.51 11.82
N ALA A 87 -0.49 2.25 12.21
CA ALA A 87 -1.67 1.45 12.42
C ALA A 87 -2.53 2.06 13.52
N ARG A 88 -3.40 3.00 13.16
CA ARG A 88 -4.51 3.43 14.02
C ARG A 88 -5.57 2.33 14.04
N GLY A 89 -5.15 1.14 14.46
CA GLY A 89 -6.09 0.07 14.72
C GLY A 89 -6.77 0.28 16.07
N PHE A 90 -7.71 -0.56 16.35
CA PHE A 90 -8.39 -0.60 17.63
C PHE A 90 -7.56 -1.50 18.57
N PRO A 91 -6.66 -0.94 19.41
CA PRO A 91 -5.68 -1.73 20.17
C PRO A 91 -6.32 -2.65 21.19
N ARG A 92 -7.54 -2.30 21.67
CA ARG A 92 -8.29 -3.08 22.66
C ARG A 92 -9.14 -4.19 22.04
N LEU A 93 -9.42 -4.12 20.75
CA LEU A 93 -10.14 -5.18 20.04
C LEU A 93 -9.18 -6.32 19.72
N SER A 94 -9.72 -7.53 19.67
CA SER A 94 -8.99 -8.72 19.22
C SER A 94 -8.56 -8.59 17.76
N VAL A 95 -7.66 -9.44 17.31
CA VAL A 95 -7.22 -9.51 15.92
C VAL A 95 -8.40 -9.78 15.00
N LEU A 96 -9.29 -10.75 15.35
CA LEU A 96 -10.45 -11.07 14.53
C LEU A 96 -11.45 -9.91 14.47
N GLU A 97 -11.77 -9.26 15.58
CA GLU A 97 -12.62 -8.06 15.59
C GLU A 97 -12.03 -6.94 14.76
N ASN A 98 -10.71 -6.74 14.85
CA ASN A 98 -10.01 -5.77 14.01
C ASN A 98 -10.17 -6.07 12.51
N LEU A 99 -10.09 -7.33 12.10
CA LEU A 99 -10.30 -7.73 10.71
C LEU A 99 -11.76 -7.52 10.29
N MET A 100 -12.72 -7.93 11.11
CA MET A 100 -14.15 -7.79 10.81
C MET A 100 -14.55 -6.33 10.58
N LEU A 101 -14.00 -5.39 11.34
CA LEU A 101 -14.29 -3.94 11.18
C LEU A 101 -13.93 -3.38 9.80
N TYR A 102 -12.98 -4.00 9.10
CA TYR A 102 -12.57 -3.61 7.75
C TYR A 102 -13.27 -4.40 6.65
N GLY A 103 -14.20 -5.29 7.00
CA GLY A 103 -14.99 -6.03 6.03
C GLY A 103 -15.84 -5.09 5.17
N ALA A 104 -15.81 -5.29 3.85
CA ALA A 104 -16.62 -4.51 2.92
C ALA A 104 -18.11 -4.69 3.18
N ARG A 105 -18.88 -3.63 3.08
CA ARG A 105 -20.34 -3.60 3.25
C ARG A 105 -20.80 -4.08 4.64
N GLN A 106 -20.42 -3.38 5.68
CA GLN A 106 -20.78 -3.67 7.08
C GLN A 106 -22.31 -3.84 7.27
N PRO A 107 -22.76 -4.80 8.11
CA PRO A 107 -24.15 -4.88 8.53
C PRO A 107 -24.53 -3.58 9.23
N GLY A 108 -25.58 -2.90 8.76
CA GLY A 108 -26.06 -1.66 9.38
C GLY A 108 -25.76 -0.38 8.58
N GLU A 109 -25.00 -0.41 7.50
CA GLU A 109 -24.86 0.74 6.59
C GLU A 109 -26.19 1.13 5.90
N GLY A 110 -27.24 0.29 5.98
CA GLY A 110 -28.58 0.57 5.49
C GLY A 110 -29.64 0.35 6.58
N LEU A 111 -30.42 1.38 6.92
CA LEU A 111 -31.50 1.32 7.92
C LEU A 111 -32.50 0.15 7.68
N LEU A 112 -32.77 -0.20 6.42
CA LEU A 112 -33.67 -1.29 6.03
C LEU A 112 -33.09 -2.68 6.35
N ASN A 113 -31.80 -2.88 6.22
CA ASN A 113 -31.14 -4.16 6.49
C ASN A 113 -31.02 -4.43 7.99
N ALA A 114 -30.85 -3.38 8.79
CA ALA A 114 -30.87 -3.47 10.25
C ALA A 114 -32.26 -3.88 10.79
N LEU A 115 -33.33 -3.40 10.16
CA LEU A 115 -34.71 -3.71 10.54
C LEU A 115 -35.16 -5.13 10.12
N LEU A 116 -34.56 -5.71 9.06
CA LEU A 116 -34.94 -7.00 8.51
C LEU A 116 -34.19 -8.19 9.12
N GLY A 117 -33.34 -7.98 10.13
CA GLY A 117 -32.62 -9.07 10.83
C GLY A 117 -31.58 -9.83 9.96
N GLN A 118 -31.23 -9.29 8.77
CA GLN A 118 -30.23 -9.87 7.88
C GLN A 118 -28.79 -9.71 8.39
N GLY A 119 -28.61 -9.04 9.54
CA GLY A 119 -27.30 -8.78 10.13
C GLY A 119 -26.55 -10.04 10.57
N ARG A 120 -27.25 -11.07 11.05
CA ARG A 120 -26.62 -12.24 11.65
C ARG A 120 -25.87 -13.12 10.64
N THR A 121 -26.48 -13.43 9.51
CA THR A 121 -25.83 -14.20 8.42
C THR A 121 -24.59 -13.48 7.88
N ARG A 122 -24.66 -12.16 7.78
CA ARG A 122 -23.55 -11.36 7.29
C ARG A 122 -22.42 -11.22 8.30
N GLU A 123 -22.72 -11.16 9.58
CA GLU A 123 -21.72 -11.17 10.65
C GLU A 123 -20.98 -12.51 10.68
N GLU A 124 -21.67 -13.61 10.48
CA GLU A 124 -21.07 -14.95 10.34
C GLU A 124 -20.15 -15.02 9.11
N GLU A 125 -20.58 -14.52 7.95
CA GLU A 125 -19.74 -14.41 6.73
C GLU A 125 -18.47 -13.57 6.97
N LEU A 126 -18.61 -12.41 7.64
CA LEU A 126 -17.47 -11.55 7.97
C LEU A 126 -16.51 -12.23 8.95
N PHE A 127 -17.05 -12.95 9.92
CA PHE A 127 -16.23 -13.72 10.87
C PHE A 127 -15.45 -14.83 10.17
N GLU A 128 -16.10 -15.61 9.30
CA GLU A 128 -15.43 -16.65 8.51
C GLU A 128 -14.32 -16.09 7.63
N ARG A 129 -14.56 -14.95 6.98
CA ARG A 129 -13.55 -14.22 6.20
C ARG A 129 -12.39 -13.72 7.08
N ALA A 130 -12.69 -13.19 8.26
CA ALA A 130 -11.67 -12.76 9.21
C ALA A 130 -10.81 -13.94 9.68
N VAL A 131 -11.43 -15.10 9.98
CA VAL A 131 -10.70 -16.32 10.34
C VAL A 131 -9.84 -16.83 9.19
N ALA A 132 -10.37 -16.85 7.97
CA ALA A 132 -9.60 -17.23 6.77
C ALA A 132 -8.40 -16.30 6.53
N THR A 133 -8.60 -14.98 6.65
CA THR A 133 -7.55 -13.97 6.52
C THR A 133 -6.50 -14.11 7.62
N ALA A 134 -6.93 -14.29 8.89
CA ALA A 134 -6.03 -14.52 10.02
C ALA A 134 -5.20 -15.80 9.84
N ARG A 135 -5.81 -16.88 9.34
CA ARG A 135 -5.11 -18.15 9.04
C ARG A 135 -4.06 -17.94 7.95
N ARG A 136 -4.41 -17.27 6.86
CA ARG A 136 -3.54 -16.96 5.72
C ARG A 136 -2.29 -16.16 6.13
N LEU A 137 -2.44 -15.25 7.09
CA LEU A 137 -1.37 -14.39 7.61
C LEU A 137 -0.69 -14.95 8.88
N ASN A 138 -0.93 -16.21 9.24
CA ASN A 138 -0.40 -16.84 10.45
C ASN A 138 -0.77 -16.10 11.77
N LEU A 139 -1.89 -15.36 11.79
CA LEU A 139 -2.39 -14.63 12.94
C LEU A 139 -3.47 -15.39 13.73
N LEU A 140 -3.93 -16.55 13.25
CA LEU A 140 -5.08 -17.25 13.86
C LEU A 140 -4.81 -17.65 15.32
N ARG A 141 -3.54 -18.03 15.66
CA ARG A 141 -3.16 -18.40 17.03
C ARG A 141 -3.34 -17.26 18.04
N VAL A 142 -3.25 -16.02 17.57
CA VAL A 142 -3.44 -14.80 18.36
C VAL A 142 -4.75 -14.09 18.01
N GLY A 143 -5.65 -14.80 17.32
CA GLY A 143 -6.90 -14.24 16.80
C GLY A 143 -7.79 -13.57 17.85
N ASN A 144 -7.82 -14.12 19.06
CA ASN A 144 -8.60 -13.58 20.19
C ASN A 144 -7.80 -12.63 21.10
N ASN A 145 -6.49 -12.43 20.83
CA ASN A 145 -5.70 -11.50 21.62
C ASN A 145 -5.97 -10.07 21.23
N PRO A 146 -5.93 -9.11 22.15
CA PRO A 146 -5.97 -7.69 21.82
C PRO A 146 -4.84 -7.31 20.85
N ALA A 147 -5.13 -6.45 19.89
CA ALA A 147 -4.12 -6.00 18.93
C ALA A 147 -2.95 -5.23 19.59
N SER A 148 -3.14 -4.71 20.82
CA SER A 148 -2.04 -4.14 21.64
C SER A 148 -0.93 -5.13 21.89
N ASP A 149 -1.27 -6.41 22.11
CA ASP A 149 -0.37 -7.46 22.59
C ASP A 149 0.44 -8.11 21.45
N LEU A 150 0.16 -7.72 20.21
CA LEU A 150 0.87 -8.21 19.05
C LEU A 150 2.30 -7.68 18.98
N SER A 151 3.23 -8.52 18.54
CA SER A 151 4.56 -8.09 18.14
C SER A 151 4.52 -7.09 16.98
N GLY A 152 5.60 -6.33 16.76
CA GLY A 152 5.68 -5.36 15.67
C GLY A 152 5.31 -5.95 14.31
N GLY A 153 5.82 -7.13 13.98
CA GLY A 153 5.50 -7.76 12.71
C GLY A 153 4.11 -8.36 12.63
N GLN A 154 3.56 -8.89 13.73
CA GLN A 154 2.16 -9.30 13.75
C GLN A 154 1.22 -8.09 13.53
N LYS A 155 1.60 -6.91 14.03
CA LYS A 155 0.89 -5.65 13.73
C LYS A 155 0.94 -5.32 12.25
N LYS A 156 2.10 -5.47 11.60
CA LYS A 156 2.23 -5.28 10.14
C LYS A 156 1.39 -6.29 9.34
N LEU A 157 1.39 -7.56 9.74
CA LEU A 157 0.52 -8.56 9.12
C LEU A 157 -0.97 -8.25 9.34
N LEU A 158 -1.35 -7.75 10.52
CA LEU A 158 -2.73 -7.32 10.77
C LEU A 158 -3.13 -6.12 9.88
N GLU A 159 -2.22 -5.19 9.60
CA GLU A 159 -2.46 -4.09 8.64
C GLU A 159 -2.76 -4.61 7.24
N ILE A 160 -1.95 -5.56 6.76
CA ILE A 160 -2.18 -6.23 5.47
C ILE A 160 -3.52 -6.96 5.50
N GLY A 161 -3.82 -7.67 6.60
CA GLY A 161 -5.09 -8.37 6.79
C GLY A 161 -6.31 -7.45 6.71
N ARG A 162 -6.24 -6.28 7.32
CA ARG A 162 -7.31 -5.27 7.22
C ARG A 162 -7.51 -4.80 5.78
N ALA A 163 -6.43 -4.58 5.03
CA ALA A 163 -6.53 -4.23 3.62
C ALA A 163 -7.19 -5.37 2.83
N LEU A 164 -6.85 -6.64 3.10
CA LEU A 164 -7.45 -7.80 2.42
C LEU A 164 -8.95 -7.93 2.68
N MET A 165 -9.44 -7.53 3.85
CA MET A 165 -10.87 -7.59 4.18
C MET A 165 -11.73 -6.65 3.31
N THR A 166 -11.14 -5.68 2.62
CA THR A 166 -11.84 -4.76 1.72
C THR A 166 -11.98 -5.27 0.28
N ASP A 167 -11.53 -6.49 -0.03
CA ASP A 167 -11.46 -7.08 -1.38
C ASP A 167 -10.65 -6.21 -2.38
N PRO A 168 -9.38 -5.91 -2.08
CA PRO A 168 -8.59 -5.01 -2.90
C PRO A 168 -8.15 -5.64 -4.22
N LYS A 169 -8.14 -4.85 -5.29
CA LYS A 169 -7.41 -5.17 -6.53
C LYS A 169 -5.95 -4.79 -6.43
N MET A 170 -5.67 -3.74 -5.64
CA MET A 170 -4.33 -3.21 -5.43
C MET A 170 -4.16 -2.70 -4.01
N ILE A 171 -3.00 -2.98 -3.42
CA ILE A 171 -2.62 -2.47 -2.10
C ILE A 171 -1.35 -1.62 -2.25
N MET A 172 -1.41 -0.40 -1.73
CA MET A 172 -0.27 0.50 -1.59
C MET A 172 0.31 0.36 -0.19
N LEU A 173 1.57 -0.07 -0.09
CA LEU A 173 2.28 -0.32 1.16
C LEU A 173 3.41 0.70 1.36
N ASP A 174 3.42 1.35 2.51
CA ASP A 174 4.46 2.31 2.88
C ASP A 174 5.35 1.68 3.98
N GLU A 175 6.55 1.26 3.59
CA GLU A 175 7.55 0.60 4.44
C GLU A 175 7.00 -0.62 5.23
N PRO A 176 6.44 -1.64 4.54
CA PRO A 176 5.78 -2.77 5.19
C PRO A 176 6.71 -3.62 6.08
N ILE A 177 8.02 -3.58 5.85
CA ILE A 177 9.00 -4.36 6.61
C ILE A 177 9.89 -3.49 7.52
N ALA A 178 9.67 -2.17 7.58
CA ALA A 178 10.45 -1.30 8.45
C ALA A 178 10.25 -1.62 9.93
N GLY A 179 11.35 -1.69 10.67
CA GLY A 179 11.33 -1.91 12.12
C GLY A 179 11.03 -3.35 12.54
N VAL A 180 11.06 -4.33 11.63
CA VAL A 180 10.92 -5.76 11.93
C VAL A 180 12.26 -6.48 11.82
N ASN A 181 12.41 -7.59 12.55
CA ASN A 181 13.63 -8.40 12.45
C ASN A 181 13.70 -9.13 11.07
N PRO A 182 14.90 -9.57 10.65
CA PRO A 182 15.09 -10.18 9.32
C PRO A 182 14.20 -11.40 9.05
N THR A 183 14.00 -12.28 10.04
CA THR A 183 13.17 -13.48 9.90
C THR A 183 11.73 -13.11 9.57
N LEU A 184 11.20 -12.13 10.26
CA LEU A 184 9.81 -11.68 10.11
C LEU A 184 9.64 -10.84 8.83
N SER A 185 10.65 -10.04 8.46
CA SER A 185 10.73 -9.38 7.16
C SER A 185 10.62 -10.40 6.01
N GLY A 186 11.34 -11.52 6.13
CA GLY A 186 11.23 -12.65 5.20
C GLY A 186 9.81 -13.19 5.11
N GLN A 187 9.15 -13.45 6.25
CA GLN A 187 7.78 -13.97 6.29
C GLN A 187 6.75 -12.99 5.70
N ILE A 188 6.87 -11.69 5.99
CA ILE A 188 6.01 -10.67 5.37
C ILE A 188 6.19 -10.69 3.85
N GLY A 189 7.44 -10.77 3.38
CA GLY A 189 7.74 -10.89 1.96
C GLY A 189 7.10 -12.13 1.31
N ASP A 190 7.17 -13.30 1.96
CA ASP A 190 6.52 -14.52 1.47
C ASP A 190 5.00 -14.37 1.37
N HIS A 191 4.37 -13.72 2.34
CA HIS A 191 2.94 -13.41 2.28
C HIS A 191 2.60 -12.48 1.10
N LEU A 192 3.40 -11.43 0.86
CA LEU A 192 3.19 -10.52 -0.27
C LEU A 192 3.32 -11.25 -1.62
N LEU A 193 4.31 -12.13 -1.78
CA LEU A 193 4.47 -12.95 -2.98
C LEU A 193 3.26 -13.89 -3.19
N SER A 194 2.82 -14.59 -2.15
CA SER A 194 1.62 -15.44 -2.21
C SER A 194 0.37 -14.65 -2.61
N LEU A 195 0.17 -13.45 -2.04
CA LEU A 195 -0.96 -12.57 -2.35
C LEU A 195 -0.92 -12.07 -3.79
N ARG A 196 0.27 -11.76 -4.31
CA ARG A 196 0.47 -11.41 -5.72
C ARG A 196 0.10 -12.58 -6.63
N ASP A 197 0.55 -13.78 -6.32
CA ASP A 197 0.27 -14.98 -7.10
C ASP A 197 -1.23 -15.32 -7.14
N GLU A 198 -1.99 -14.83 -6.17
CA GLU A 198 -3.45 -14.88 -6.13
C GLU A 198 -4.13 -13.71 -6.87
N GLY A 199 -3.34 -12.83 -7.51
CA GLY A 199 -3.83 -11.75 -8.37
C GLY A 199 -3.91 -10.36 -7.73
N ILE A 200 -3.47 -10.20 -6.48
CA ILE A 200 -3.42 -8.87 -5.84
C ILE A 200 -2.20 -8.11 -6.36
N THR A 201 -2.40 -6.87 -6.73
CA THR A 201 -1.34 -5.96 -7.19
C THR A 201 -0.80 -5.15 -6.02
N PHE A 202 0.51 -4.86 -6.03
CA PHE A 202 1.13 -4.04 -5.00
C PHE A 202 1.94 -2.89 -5.59
N LEU A 203 1.89 -1.73 -4.95
CA LEU A 203 2.85 -0.65 -5.08
C LEU A 203 3.49 -0.42 -3.71
N ILE A 204 4.81 -0.58 -3.60
CA ILE A 204 5.51 -0.59 -2.32
C ILE A 204 6.57 0.51 -2.29
N ILE A 205 6.52 1.38 -1.27
CA ILE A 205 7.66 2.22 -0.90
C ILE A 205 8.51 1.43 0.08
N GLU A 206 9.79 1.26 -0.21
CA GLU A 206 10.76 0.59 0.66
C GLU A 206 12.15 1.21 0.53
N HIS A 207 12.94 1.06 1.59
CA HIS A 207 14.32 1.52 1.66
C HIS A 207 15.33 0.38 1.81
N HIS A 208 14.84 -0.83 2.12
CA HIS A 208 15.66 -2.04 2.24
C HIS A 208 15.88 -2.66 0.87
N MET A 209 17.08 -2.47 0.31
CA MET A 209 17.41 -2.88 -1.06
C MET A 209 17.25 -4.39 -1.28
N ASP A 210 17.61 -5.23 -0.29
CA ASP A 210 17.42 -6.68 -0.37
C ASP A 210 15.95 -7.07 -0.51
N ALA A 211 15.06 -6.36 0.17
CA ALA A 211 13.62 -6.60 0.05
C ALA A 211 13.09 -6.15 -1.32
N ILE A 212 13.53 -5.00 -1.81
CA ILE A 212 13.19 -4.51 -3.15
C ILE A 212 13.65 -5.53 -4.20
N ALA A 213 14.92 -5.96 -4.13
CA ALA A 213 15.49 -6.94 -5.06
C ALA A 213 14.72 -8.27 -5.09
N ARG A 214 14.22 -8.70 -3.92
CA ARG A 214 13.49 -9.96 -3.78
C ARG A 214 12.03 -9.87 -4.22
N LEU A 215 11.35 -8.77 -3.91
CA LEU A 215 9.91 -8.66 -4.00
C LEU A 215 9.43 -7.92 -5.25
N CYS A 216 10.18 -6.93 -5.72
CA CYS A 216 9.68 -5.95 -6.69
C CYS A 216 10.21 -6.22 -8.10
N ASP A 217 9.27 -6.31 -9.03
CA ASP A 217 9.52 -6.29 -10.48
C ASP A 217 8.27 -5.72 -11.18
N PRO A 218 8.34 -4.53 -11.77
CA PRO A 218 9.50 -3.62 -11.88
C PRO A 218 9.74 -2.76 -10.61
N VAL A 219 10.85 -2.01 -10.66
CA VAL A 219 11.18 -0.95 -9.70
C VAL A 219 11.18 0.40 -10.41
N ILE A 220 10.47 1.36 -9.85
CA ILE A 220 10.41 2.76 -10.31
C ILE A 220 11.27 3.60 -9.37
N VAL A 221 12.19 4.38 -9.93
CA VAL A 221 13.03 5.32 -9.18
C VAL A 221 12.48 6.73 -9.33
N MET A 222 12.24 7.38 -8.20
CA MET A 222 11.88 8.80 -8.15
C MET A 222 13.05 9.66 -7.67
N ALA A 223 13.22 10.81 -8.31
CA ALA A 223 14.09 11.89 -7.85
C ALA A 223 13.44 13.25 -8.17
N GLU A 224 13.58 14.21 -7.29
CA GLU A 224 13.10 15.60 -7.48
C GLU A 224 11.62 15.69 -7.94
N GLY A 225 10.76 14.81 -7.42
CA GLY A 225 9.33 14.78 -7.74
C GLY A 225 8.96 14.19 -9.10
N ARG A 226 9.88 13.50 -9.78
CA ARG A 226 9.71 12.89 -11.10
C ARG A 226 10.15 11.43 -11.12
N LYS A 227 9.69 10.66 -12.10
CA LYS A 227 10.27 9.37 -12.42
C LYS A 227 11.63 9.59 -13.07
N LEU A 228 12.68 9.03 -12.49
CA LEU A 228 14.03 9.06 -13.03
C LEU A 228 14.25 7.92 -14.03
N THR A 229 13.91 6.71 -13.62
CA THR A 229 14.02 5.49 -14.43
C THR A 229 13.07 4.41 -13.90
N GLU A 230 12.94 3.32 -14.67
CA GLU A 230 12.15 2.15 -14.31
C GLU A 230 12.77 0.90 -14.94
N GLY A 231 12.80 -0.21 -14.23
CA GLY A 231 13.34 -1.46 -14.73
C GLY A 231 13.48 -2.52 -13.66
N ARG A 232 14.25 -3.57 -13.96
CA ARG A 232 14.61 -4.58 -12.97
C ARG A 232 15.55 -3.99 -11.92
N PHE A 233 15.46 -4.46 -10.70
CA PHE A 233 16.31 -3.96 -9.62
C PHE A 233 17.81 -4.03 -9.95
N ALA A 234 18.27 -5.13 -10.58
CA ALA A 234 19.68 -5.30 -10.93
C ALA A 234 20.18 -4.22 -11.91
N ASP A 235 19.36 -3.86 -12.90
CA ASP A 235 19.68 -2.84 -13.89
C ASP A 235 19.72 -1.45 -13.24
N ILE A 236 18.75 -1.17 -12.37
CA ILE A 236 18.63 0.08 -11.61
C ILE A 236 19.81 0.25 -10.64
N ALA A 237 20.22 -0.82 -9.95
CA ALA A 237 21.33 -0.76 -8.99
C ALA A 237 22.68 -0.47 -9.68
N ALA A 238 22.82 -0.86 -10.96
CA ALA A 238 24.00 -0.60 -11.77
C ALA A 238 23.97 0.77 -12.48
N ASP A 239 22.80 1.46 -12.49
CA ASP A 239 22.64 2.73 -13.18
C ASP A 239 23.35 3.88 -12.43
N HIS A 240 24.29 4.53 -13.11
CA HIS A 240 25.10 5.61 -12.55
C HIS A 240 24.25 6.83 -12.16
N VAL A 241 23.20 7.14 -12.92
CA VAL A 241 22.29 8.25 -12.65
C VAL A 241 21.50 8.00 -11.36
N VAL A 242 21.10 6.76 -11.13
CA VAL A 242 20.42 6.35 -9.89
C VAL A 242 21.38 6.46 -8.70
N GLN A 243 22.62 5.97 -8.85
CA GLN A 243 23.62 6.05 -7.80
C GLN A 243 23.93 7.51 -7.43
N GLU A 244 24.07 8.40 -8.41
CA GLU A 244 24.27 9.84 -8.19
C GLU A 244 23.07 10.48 -7.47
N ALA A 245 21.84 10.12 -7.83
CA ALA A 245 20.64 10.63 -7.18
C ALA A 245 20.59 10.25 -5.69
N TYR A 246 21.05 9.05 -5.31
CA TYR A 246 21.11 8.60 -3.92
C TYR A 246 22.28 9.20 -3.13
N MET A 247 23.44 9.41 -3.78
CA MET A 247 24.62 10.01 -3.12
C MET A 247 24.47 11.52 -2.90
N GLY A 248 23.47 12.15 -3.49
CA GLY A 248 23.34 13.59 -3.59
C GLY A 248 24.39 14.18 -4.56
N LYS A 249 24.06 15.27 -5.26
CA LYS A 249 25.07 16.01 -6.00
C LYS A 249 26.15 16.43 -4.98
N ARG A 250 27.33 15.82 -5.02
CA ARG A 250 28.49 16.34 -4.29
C ARG A 250 28.56 17.81 -4.69
N ALA A 251 28.37 18.70 -3.70
CA ALA A 251 28.58 20.12 -3.94
C ALA A 251 29.96 20.25 -4.61
N HIS A 252 29.97 20.69 -5.84
CA HIS A 252 31.20 21.23 -6.43
C HIS A 252 31.53 22.43 -5.57
N VAL A 253 32.37 22.21 -4.58
CA VAL A 253 33.08 23.32 -3.91
C VAL A 253 34.06 23.82 -4.95
N PRO A 254 33.95 25.09 -5.36
CA PRO A 254 34.89 25.72 -6.30
C PRO A 254 36.29 25.79 -5.72
#